data_99b909d7dc78a726f2a487b57fd9536a
#
_entry.id   99b909d7dc78a726f2a487b57fd9536a
#
_cell.length_a   1.000
_cell.length_b   1.000
_cell.length_c   1.000
_cell.angle_alpha   90.00
_cell.angle_beta   90.00
_cell.angle_gamma   90.00
#
_symmetry.space_group_name_H-M   'P 1'
#
loop_
_entity.id
_entity.type
_entity.pdbx_description
1 polymer ?
#
loop_
_entity_poly.entity_id
_entity_poly.type
_entity_poly.pdbx_seq_one_letter_code
_entity_poly.pdbx_strand_id
1 'polypeptide(L)'
;MELFDSSANIPIQRIQFPEIKDGPSFFIKRLDLIHPIYGGNKIFKLKYHIAKVQNEKIQAILSFGGPFSNHLYALAGLCQKLGIPCYGIVRGFEPYKENPNLQFCIKAGMQIFFLSPQYFNSALERNKIIEEIQKEIGPIHIIPEGGTDEMGILGASEMLSDNELNFDYYCIGVGSGGSISGLIRKTNGKGRVLGFSALKNGQYLEESINSYTKNYPKSWKLFHDYHFGGFAKQNKTLKDFERTFEANNDLEIDPVYQSKMLFGLEDLTKKHYFSIKDKVLIIHTGGLQAKNGFEYMAKK
;
A
#
# COMPACT_ATOMS: atom_id res chain seq x y z
N MET A 1 -5.86 -17.21 13.16
CA MET A 1 -4.56 -17.47 12.48
C MET A 1 -4.72 -17.89 11.04
N GLU A 2 -5.80 -18.54 10.63
CA GLU A 2 -6.08 -18.90 9.21
C GLU A 2 -6.15 -17.72 8.23
N LEU A 3 -6.56 -16.54 8.69
CA LEU A 3 -6.64 -15.31 7.86
C LEU A 3 -5.29 -14.80 7.33
N PHE A 4 -4.19 -15.23 7.94
CA PHE A 4 -2.83 -14.80 7.63
C PHE A 4 -1.96 -15.95 7.11
N ASP A 5 -2.59 -17.03 6.62
CA ASP A 5 -1.86 -18.13 6.03
C ASP A 5 -1.15 -17.64 4.75
N SER A 6 0.14 -17.32 4.91
CA SER A 6 1.02 -16.93 3.81
C SER A 6 1.38 -18.11 2.89
N SER A 7 0.93 -19.34 3.23
CA SER A 7 1.12 -20.52 2.40
C SER A 7 0.16 -20.58 1.22
N ALA A 8 -0.86 -19.72 1.18
CA ALA A 8 -1.74 -19.59 0.03
C ALA A 8 -0.89 -19.35 -1.23
N ASN A 9 -1.08 -20.21 -2.23
CA ASN A 9 -0.38 -20.12 -3.50
C ASN A 9 -0.88 -18.88 -4.27
N ILE A 10 -0.30 -17.71 -3.97
CA ILE A 10 -0.69 -16.44 -4.57
C ILE A 10 -0.19 -16.44 -6.02
N PRO A 11 -1.08 -16.31 -7.02
CA PRO A 11 -0.70 -16.43 -8.42
C PRO A 11 0.36 -15.39 -8.82
N ILE A 12 1.33 -15.85 -9.62
CA ILE A 12 2.24 -14.99 -10.37
C ILE A 12 1.87 -15.11 -11.84
N GLN A 13 1.33 -14.04 -12.40
CA GLN A 13 0.85 -13.96 -13.76
C GLN A 13 1.92 -13.30 -14.64
N ARG A 14 2.18 -13.85 -15.84
CA ARG A 14 2.98 -13.15 -16.84
C ARG A 14 2.15 -12.02 -17.43
N ILE A 15 2.76 -10.84 -17.59
CA ILE A 15 2.11 -9.68 -18.18
C ILE A 15 2.93 -9.14 -19.36
N GLN A 16 2.28 -8.29 -20.16
CA GLN A 16 2.87 -7.66 -21.32
C GLN A 16 2.57 -6.15 -21.34
N PHE A 17 3.54 -5.39 -21.79
CA PHE A 17 3.35 -3.99 -22.17
C PHE A 17 3.17 -3.95 -23.70
N PRO A 18 2.01 -3.52 -24.21
CA PRO A 18 1.70 -3.59 -25.65
C PRO A 18 2.72 -2.89 -26.57
N GLU A 19 3.33 -1.83 -26.04
CA GLU A 19 4.31 -1.04 -26.80
C GLU A 19 5.76 -1.56 -26.68
N ILE A 20 5.99 -2.63 -25.89
CA ILE A 20 7.30 -3.23 -25.72
C ILE A 20 7.39 -4.49 -26.56
N LYS A 21 8.14 -4.43 -27.66
CA LYS A 21 8.40 -5.60 -28.54
C LYS A 21 9.55 -6.46 -28.00
N ASP A 22 10.62 -5.81 -27.56
CA ASP A 22 11.84 -6.44 -27.05
C ASP A 22 12.14 -5.87 -25.66
N GLY A 23 12.12 -6.71 -24.65
CA GLY A 23 12.31 -6.29 -23.26
C GLY A 23 12.43 -7.47 -22.30
N PRO A 24 12.53 -7.20 -21.01
CA PRO A 24 12.59 -8.23 -19.98
C PRO A 24 11.29 -9.03 -19.91
N SER A 25 11.33 -10.16 -19.21
CA SER A 25 10.11 -10.89 -18.88
C SER A 25 9.44 -10.28 -17.65
N PHE A 26 8.20 -9.80 -17.81
CA PHE A 26 7.43 -9.21 -16.73
C PHE A 26 6.44 -10.18 -16.11
N PHE A 27 6.38 -10.19 -14.80
CA PHE A 27 5.47 -10.99 -13.99
C PHE A 27 4.85 -10.10 -12.92
N ILE A 28 3.59 -10.39 -12.56
CA ILE A 28 2.88 -9.69 -11.49
C ILE A 28 2.38 -10.67 -10.44
N LYS A 29 2.76 -10.47 -9.19
CA LYS A 29 2.25 -11.23 -8.05
C LYS A 29 0.93 -10.64 -7.59
N ARG A 30 -0.14 -11.42 -7.64
CA ARG A 30 -1.54 -11.00 -7.49
C ARG A 30 -1.98 -10.98 -6.02
N LEU A 31 -1.35 -10.12 -5.18
CA LEU A 31 -1.77 -10.00 -3.77
C LEU A 31 -3.20 -9.44 -3.64
N ASP A 32 -3.71 -8.78 -4.68
CA ASP A 32 -5.09 -8.29 -4.77
C ASP A 32 -6.12 -9.43 -4.69
N LEU A 33 -5.77 -10.63 -5.13
CA LEU A 33 -6.65 -11.81 -5.11
C LEU A 33 -6.77 -12.48 -3.73
N ILE A 34 -5.96 -12.08 -2.75
CA ILE A 34 -6.05 -12.63 -1.39
C ILE A 34 -7.42 -12.35 -0.77
N HIS A 35 -7.88 -11.10 -0.89
CA HIS A 35 -9.20 -10.71 -0.41
C HIS A 35 -9.61 -9.35 -0.99
N PRO A 36 -10.88 -9.15 -1.40
CA PRO A 36 -11.32 -7.92 -2.06
C PRO A 36 -11.26 -6.67 -1.20
N ILE A 37 -11.33 -6.78 0.13
CA ILE A 37 -11.36 -5.64 1.06
C ILE A 37 -9.98 -5.39 1.68
N TYR A 38 -9.40 -6.39 2.34
CA TYR A 38 -8.15 -6.24 3.09
C TYR A 38 -6.96 -6.96 2.45
N GLY A 39 -7.10 -7.47 1.24
CA GLY A 39 -6.01 -8.06 0.45
C GLY A 39 -4.94 -7.04 0.02
N GLY A 40 -4.04 -7.48 -0.86
CA GLY A 40 -2.89 -6.68 -1.23
C GLY A 40 -1.84 -6.64 -0.13
N ASN A 41 -1.05 -5.58 -0.11
CA ASN A 41 0.02 -5.41 0.89
C ASN A 41 -0.50 -5.15 2.32
N LYS A 42 -1.78 -4.77 2.46
CA LYS A 42 -2.32 -4.33 3.76
C LYS A 42 -2.53 -5.50 4.73
N ILE A 43 -2.94 -6.67 4.24
CA ILE A 43 -3.10 -7.84 5.10
C ILE A 43 -1.76 -8.24 5.73
N PHE A 44 -0.67 -8.18 4.98
CA PHE A 44 0.68 -8.46 5.48
C PHE A 44 1.10 -7.42 6.52
N LYS A 45 0.92 -6.14 6.23
CA LYS A 45 1.30 -5.06 7.15
C LYS A 45 0.50 -5.07 8.45
N LEU A 46 -0.75 -5.52 8.43
CA LEU A 46 -1.62 -5.59 9.61
C LEU A 46 -1.41 -6.87 10.43
N LYS A 47 -0.81 -7.91 9.86
CA LYS A 47 -0.67 -9.25 10.46
C LYS A 47 -0.16 -9.22 11.90
N TYR A 48 0.99 -8.64 12.13
CA TYR A 48 1.63 -8.63 13.45
C TYR A 48 0.96 -7.65 14.43
N HIS A 49 0.35 -6.58 13.94
CA HIS A 49 -0.46 -5.70 14.76
C HIS A 49 -1.70 -6.41 15.30
N ILE A 50 -2.40 -7.14 14.43
CA ILE A 50 -3.57 -7.93 14.84
C ILE A 50 -3.17 -9.03 15.81
N ALA A 51 -2.08 -9.77 15.52
CA ALA A 51 -1.59 -10.80 16.42
C ALA A 51 -1.27 -10.24 17.80
N LYS A 52 -0.63 -9.07 17.89
CA LYS A 52 -0.35 -8.38 19.15
C LYS A 52 -1.65 -8.07 19.91
N VAL A 53 -2.63 -7.47 19.25
CA VAL A 53 -3.92 -7.10 19.87
C VAL A 53 -4.63 -8.32 20.44
N GLN A 54 -4.65 -9.44 19.69
CA GLN A 54 -5.28 -10.68 20.14
C GLN A 54 -4.54 -11.32 21.31
N ASN A 55 -3.20 -11.39 21.26
CA ASN A 55 -2.38 -12.02 22.29
C ASN A 55 -2.39 -11.22 23.59
N GLU A 56 -2.31 -9.91 23.53
CA GLU A 56 -2.27 -9.01 24.69
C GLU A 56 -3.68 -8.59 25.16
N LYS A 57 -4.75 -9.08 24.51
CA LYS A 57 -6.15 -8.76 24.81
C LYS A 57 -6.43 -7.25 24.83
N ILE A 58 -5.79 -6.49 23.93
CA ILE A 58 -5.99 -5.06 23.78
C ILE A 58 -7.42 -4.82 23.25
N GLN A 59 -8.10 -3.81 23.80
CA GLN A 59 -9.53 -3.61 23.55
C GLN A 59 -9.87 -3.10 22.15
N ALA A 60 -8.98 -2.31 21.53
CA ALA A 60 -9.24 -1.71 20.23
C ALA A 60 -7.96 -1.32 19.48
N ILE A 61 -8.15 -1.00 18.20
CA ILE A 61 -7.08 -0.50 17.33
C ILE A 61 -7.42 0.91 16.87
N LEU A 62 -6.42 1.79 16.87
CA LEU A 62 -6.50 3.12 16.27
C LEU A 62 -5.45 3.27 15.18
N SER A 63 -5.82 3.90 14.07
CA SER A 63 -4.86 4.27 13.03
C SER A 63 -5.18 5.61 12.35
N PHE A 64 -4.32 6.02 11.42
CA PHE A 64 -4.33 7.33 10.78
C PHE A 64 -4.37 7.20 9.26
N GLY A 65 -4.95 8.19 8.58
CA GLY A 65 -4.91 8.25 7.13
C GLY A 65 -5.66 9.43 6.53
N GLY A 66 -5.57 9.57 5.21
CA GLY A 66 -6.42 10.50 4.47
C GLY A 66 -7.81 9.90 4.20
N PRO A 67 -8.75 10.69 3.63
CA PRO A 67 -10.13 10.25 3.39
C PRO A 67 -10.26 9.09 2.40
N PHE A 68 -9.27 8.89 1.53
CA PHE A 68 -9.20 7.76 0.57
C PHE A 68 -8.11 6.74 0.93
N SER A 69 -7.82 6.58 2.22
CA SER A 69 -6.76 5.70 2.70
C SER A 69 -7.09 4.23 2.47
N ASN A 70 -6.30 3.54 1.64
CA ASN A 70 -6.35 2.09 1.48
C ASN A 70 -6.01 1.35 2.78
N HIS A 71 -5.26 1.99 3.68
CA HIS A 71 -4.89 1.41 4.97
C HIS A 71 -6.08 1.39 5.93
N LEU A 72 -6.77 2.53 6.11
CA LEU A 72 -7.97 2.60 6.95
C LEU A 72 -9.08 1.69 6.42
N TYR A 73 -9.26 1.64 5.10
CA TYR A 73 -10.23 0.76 4.45
C TYR A 73 -9.98 -0.72 4.79
N ALA A 74 -8.73 -1.18 4.59
CA ALA A 74 -8.35 -2.55 4.90
C ALA A 74 -8.44 -2.86 6.40
N LEU A 75 -8.01 -1.93 7.27
CA LEU A 75 -8.10 -2.06 8.72
C LEU A 75 -9.56 -2.19 9.17
N ALA A 76 -10.45 -1.34 8.68
CA ALA A 76 -11.87 -1.38 9.04
C ALA A 76 -12.50 -2.74 8.68
N GLY A 77 -12.27 -3.22 7.45
CA GLY A 77 -12.78 -4.52 7.01
C GLY A 77 -12.21 -5.69 7.79
N LEU A 78 -10.92 -5.65 8.12
CA LEU A 78 -10.28 -6.70 8.91
C LEU A 78 -10.77 -6.69 10.37
N CYS A 79 -10.89 -5.51 10.98
CA CYS A 79 -11.43 -5.37 12.34
C CYS A 79 -12.89 -5.82 12.43
N GLN A 80 -13.72 -5.50 11.44
CA GLN A 80 -15.10 -6.00 11.34
C GLN A 80 -15.13 -7.53 11.32
N LYS A 81 -14.29 -8.16 10.49
CA LYS A 81 -14.19 -9.62 10.37
C LYS A 81 -13.79 -10.30 11.69
N LEU A 82 -12.94 -9.63 12.48
CA LEU A 82 -12.38 -10.16 13.72
C LEU A 82 -13.15 -9.74 14.98
N GLY A 83 -14.15 -8.88 14.85
CA GLY A 83 -14.89 -8.32 15.99
C GLY A 83 -14.05 -7.40 16.89
N ILE A 84 -13.02 -6.75 16.33
CA ILE A 84 -12.14 -5.83 17.06
C ILE A 84 -12.64 -4.39 16.86
N PRO A 85 -12.97 -3.65 17.91
CA PRO A 85 -13.27 -2.23 17.81
C PRO A 85 -12.13 -1.44 17.16
N CYS A 86 -12.43 -0.53 16.24
CA CYS A 86 -11.39 0.25 15.58
C CYS A 86 -11.77 1.71 15.38
N TYR A 87 -10.74 2.55 15.39
CA TYR A 87 -10.81 3.99 15.31
C TYR A 87 -9.91 4.52 14.22
N GLY A 88 -10.39 5.54 13.50
CA GLY A 88 -9.62 6.22 12.45
C GLY A 88 -9.52 7.71 12.70
N ILE A 89 -8.30 8.24 12.84
CA ILE A 89 -8.06 9.69 12.78
C ILE A 89 -7.79 10.05 11.33
N VAL A 90 -8.70 10.81 10.72
CA VAL A 90 -8.71 11.14 9.29
C VAL A 90 -8.27 12.58 9.08
N ARG A 91 -7.26 12.75 8.20
CA ARG A 91 -6.83 14.07 7.75
C ARG A 91 -7.89 14.69 6.83
N GLY A 92 -8.65 15.63 7.33
CA GLY A 92 -9.71 16.27 6.56
C GLY A 92 -10.77 16.92 7.41
N PHE A 93 -11.97 17.00 6.85
CA PHE A 93 -13.12 17.65 7.45
C PHE A 93 -14.35 16.75 7.34
N GLU A 94 -15.35 17.00 8.22
CA GLU A 94 -16.59 16.22 8.33
C GLU A 94 -17.25 15.89 6.97
N PRO A 95 -17.35 16.81 5.99
CA PRO A 95 -17.97 16.51 4.70
C PRO A 95 -17.31 15.38 3.91
N TYR A 96 -16.07 15.00 4.26
CA TYR A 96 -15.42 13.86 3.63
C TYR A 96 -16.02 12.50 4.03
N LYS A 97 -16.86 12.44 5.05
CA LYS A 97 -17.61 11.21 5.40
C LYS A 97 -18.40 10.65 4.22
N GLU A 98 -18.85 11.50 3.31
CA GLU A 98 -19.67 11.12 2.16
C GLU A 98 -18.89 10.36 1.07
N ASN A 99 -17.57 10.28 1.15
CA ASN A 99 -16.83 9.51 0.16
C ASN A 99 -16.97 7.99 0.37
N PRO A 100 -16.90 7.19 -0.69
CA PRO A 100 -17.18 5.75 -0.61
C PRO A 100 -16.23 4.98 0.32
N ASN A 101 -14.98 5.41 0.47
CA ASN A 101 -14.03 4.74 1.35
C ASN A 101 -14.39 4.93 2.83
N LEU A 102 -14.69 6.15 3.25
CA LEU A 102 -15.07 6.42 4.64
C LEU A 102 -16.46 5.88 4.95
N GLN A 103 -17.39 5.93 3.99
CA GLN A 103 -18.69 5.27 4.13
C GLN A 103 -18.55 3.76 4.40
N PHE A 104 -17.64 3.10 3.69
CA PHE A 104 -17.34 1.70 3.97
C PHE A 104 -16.73 1.53 5.37
N CYS A 105 -15.73 2.35 5.76
CA CYS A 105 -15.11 2.27 7.08
C CYS A 105 -16.14 2.42 8.20
N ILE A 106 -17.05 3.38 8.08
CA ILE A 106 -18.13 3.62 9.06
C ILE A 106 -19.09 2.42 9.10
N LYS A 107 -19.52 1.91 7.95
CA LYS A 107 -20.40 0.71 7.87
C LYS A 107 -19.71 -0.53 8.43
N ALA A 108 -18.39 -0.63 8.35
CA ALA A 108 -17.61 -1.69 8.95
C ALA A 108 -17.40 -1.53 10.47
N GLY A 109 -17.95 -0.46 11.08
CA GLY A 109 -17.89 -0.20 12.52
C GLY A 109 -16.71 0.66 12.98
N MET A 110 -15.92 1.24 12.05
CA MET A 110 -14.85 2.16 12.43
C MET A 110 -15.42 3.50 12.89
N GLN A 111 -15.03 3.94 14.08
CA GLN A 111 -15.31 5.29 14.54
C GLN A 111 -14.28 6.27 13.97
N ILE A 112 -14.76 7.37 13.38
CA ILE A 112 -13.91 8.32 12.65
C ILE A 112 -13.87 9.66 13.37
N PHE A 113 -12.64 10.16 13.59
CA PHE A 113 -12.35 11.50 14.08
C PHE A 113 -11.64 12.29 12.97
N PHE A 114 -12.05 13.53 12.76
CA PHE A 114 -11.39 14.38 11.77
C PHE A 114 -10.40 15.33 12.43
N LEU A 115 -9.20 15.40 11.85
CA LEU A 115 -8.25 16.48 12.10
C LEU A 115 -8.00 17.24 10.80
N SER A 116 -8.09 18.56 10.86
CA SER A 116 -7.75 19.39 9.70
C SER A 116 -6.32 19.12 9.25
N PRO A 117 -5.97 19.34 7.96
CA PRO A 117 -4.60 19.12 7.47
C PRO A 117 -3.51 19.81 8.28
N GLN A 118 -3.83 20.96 8.85
CA GLN A 118 -2.94 21.75 9.71
C GLN A 118 -2.60 21.00 11.01
N TYR A 119 -3.56 20.32 11.62
CA TYR A 119 -3.41 19.67 12.92
C TYR A 119 -3.15 18.17 12.82
N PHE A 120 -3.32 17.58 11.65
CA PHE A 120 -3.17 16.14 11.46
C PHE A 120 -1.79 15.60 11.88
N ASN A 121 -0.72 16.39 11.72
CA ASN A 121 0.64 16.00 12.14
C ASN A 121 0.99 16.46 13.55
N SER A 122 0.09 17.15 14.24
CA SER A 122 0.28 17.57 15.62
C SER A 122 0.14 16.39 16.57
N ALA A 123 1.21 16.01 17.25
CA ALA A 123 1.17 14.98 18.29
C ALA A 123 0.18 15.36 19.40
N LEU A 124 0.13 16.64 19.79
CA LEU A 124 -0.77 17.16 20.83
C LEU A 124 -2.25 16.89 20.45
N GLU A 125 -2.66 17.24 19.23
CA GLU A 125 -4.05 17.07 18.80
C GLU A 125 -4.43 15.59 18.63
N ARG A 126 -3.50 14.77 18.13
CA ARG A 126 -3.70 13.32 18.08
C ARG A 126 -3.85 12.71 19.47
N ASN A 127 -2.99 13.12 20.42
CA ASN A 127 -3.00 12.57 21.78
C ASN A 127 -4.28 12.92 22.52
N LYS A 128 -4.87 14.09 22.33
CA LYS A 128 -6.17 14.43 22.91
C LYS A 128 -7.25 13.40 22.56
N ILE A 129 -7.37 13.06 21.26
CA ILE A 129 -8.33 12.07 20.79
C ILE A 129 -8.00 10.68 21.34
N ILE A 130 -6.73 10.30 21.34
CA ILE A 130 -6.26 9.02 21.87
C ILE A 130 -6.60 8.89 23.35
N GLU A 131 -6.34 9.91 24.15
CA GLU A 131 -6.63 9.94 25.58
C GLU A 131 -8.12 9.88 25.88
N GLU A 132 -8.97 10.54 25.07
CA GLU A 132 -10.44 10.45 25.19
C GLU A 132 -10.90 9.02 24.96
N ILE A 133 -10.44 8.37 23.91
CA ILE A 133 -10.78 6.97 23.60
C ILE A 133 -10.28 6.05 24.72
N GLN A 134 -9.05 6.22 25.19
CA GLN A 134 -8.48 5.38 26.25
C GLN A 134 -9.17 5.55 27.61
N LYS A 135 -9.70 6.72 27.92
CA LYS A 135 -10.52 6.94 29.13
C LYS A 135 -11.81 6.15 29.09
N GLU A 136 -12.41 5.99 27.91
CA GLU A 136 -13.68 5.30 27.73
C GLU A 136 -13.52 3.77 27.72
N ILE A 137 -12.55 3.26 26.95
CA ILE A 137 -12.44 1.82 26.65
C ILE A 137 -11.16 1.14 27.15
N GLY A 138 -10.24 1.88 27.77
CA GLY A 138 -8.96 1.36 28.24
C GLY A 138 -7.87 1.33 27.16
N PRO A 139 -6.84 0.48 27.32
CA PRO A 139 -5.70 0.45 26.43
C PRO A 139 -6.06 0.13 24.97
N ILE A 140 -5.49 0.88 24.03
CA ILE A 140 -5.64 0.69 22.59
C ILE A 140 -4.29 0.46 21.93
N HIS A 141 -4.29 -0.25 20.82
CA HIS A 141 -3.12 -0.42 19.96
C HIS A 141 -3.13 0.63 18.86
N ILE A 142 -2.04 1.39 18.77
CA ILE A 142 -1.89 2.45 17.77
C ILE A 142 -1.04 1.94 16.63
N ILE A 143 -1.62 1.96 15.41
CA ILE A 143 -0.93 1.64 14.17
C ILE A 143 -0.60 2.94 13.44
N PRO A 144 0.67 3.24 13.10
CA PRO A 144 1.02 4.47 12.39
C PRO A 144 0.39 4.54 10.99
N GLU A 145 0.39 5.73 10.38
CA GLU A 145 -0.16 5.96 9.05
C GLU A 145 0.42 4.98 8.03
N GLY A 146 -0.47 4.31 7.29
CA GLY A 146 -0.10 3.29 6.32
C GLY A 146 0.47 1.99 6.94
N GLY A 147 0.47 1.82 8.27
CA GLY A 147 1.07 0.69 8.98
C GLY A 147 2.58 0.62 8.75
N THR A 148 3.29 1.75 8.87
CA THR A 148 4.73 1.82 8.59
C THR A 148 5.52 1.93 9.89
N ASP A 149 5.82 0.79 10.47
CA ASP A 149 6.71 0.55 11.61
C ASP A 149 7.35 -0.82 11.49
N GLU A 150 8.11 -1.25 12.48
CA GLU A 150 8.81 -2.54 12.48
C GLU A 150 7.86 -3.73 12.30
N MET A 151 6.69 -3.73 12.94
CA MET A 151 5.71 -4.81 12.79
C MET A 151 5.11 -4.85 11.37
N GLY A 152 4.74 -3.70 10.83
CA GLY A 152 4.21 -3.60 9.48
C GLY A 152 5.24 -3.94 8.41
N ILE A 153 6.51 -3.59 8.62
CA ILE A 153 7.62 -3.92 7.70
C ILE A 153 7.96 -5.40 7.77
N LEU A 154 7.98 -5.99 8.98
CA LEU A 154 8.14 -7.44 9.15
C LEU A 154 7.04 -8.19 8.40
N GLY A 155 5.77 -7.79 8.57
CA GLY A 155 4.68 -8.37 7.79
C GLY A 155 4.86 -8.18 6.28
N ALA A 156 5.23 -6.98 5.84
CA ALA A 156 5.47 -6.71 4.43
C ALA A 156 6.61 -7.54 3.82
N SER A 157 7.58 -8.01 4.60
CA SER A 157 8.62 -8.92 4.11
C SER A 157 8.06 -10.28 3.68
N GLU A 158 6.90 -10.66 4.19
CA GLU A 158 6.22 -11.90 3.84
C GLU A 158 5.39 -11.83 2.54
N MET A 159 5.35 -10.67 1.87
CA MET A 159 4.77 -10.56 0.53
C MET A 159 5.48 -11.43 -0.50
N LEU A 160 6.71 -11.85 -0.24
CA LEU A 160 7.48 -12.82 -1.02
C LEU A 160 7.80 -14.06 -0.20
N SER A 161 7.67 -15.23 -0.81
CA SER A 161 8.22 -16.48 -0.30
C SER A 161 9.69 -16.65 -0.69
N ASP A 162 10.40 -17.59 -0.08
CA ASP A 162 11.82 -17.85 -0.41
C ASP A 162 12.00 -18.38 -1.85
N ASN A 163 11.02 -19.10 -2.37
CA ASN A 163 11.04 -19.66 -3.72
C ASN A 163 10.85 -18.57 -4.81
N GLU A 164 10.47 -17.36 -4.43
CA GLU A 164 10.27 -16.22 -5.33
C GLU A 164 11.47 -15.25 -5.36
N LEU A 165 12.59 -15.62 -4.74
CA LEU A 165 13.80 -14.82 -4.69
C LEU A 165 14.77 -15.10 -5.88
N ASN A 166 14.20 -15.32 -7.08
CA ASN A 166 14.91 -15.67 -8.32
C ASN A 166 14.63 -14.68 -9.47
N PHE A 167 14.16 -13.49 -9.15
CA PHE A 167 13.98 -12.38 -10.10
C PHE A 167 15.13 -11.40 -9.99
N ASP A 168 15.45 -10.75 -11.12
CA ASP A 168 16.50 -9.72 -11.16
C ASP A 168 16.01 -8.39 -10.56
N TYR A 169 14.72 -8.12 -10.70
CA TYR A 169 14.07 -6.93 -10.17
C TYR A 169 12.74 -7.23 -9.47
N TYR A 170 12.47 -6.50 -8.39
CA TYR A 170 11.19 -6.49 -7.64
C TYR A 170 10.65 -5.09 -7.63
N CYS A 171 9.45 -4.88 -8.18
CA CYS A 171 8.89 -3.55 -8.40
C CYS A 171 7.64 -3.30 -7.58
N ILE A 172 7.55 -2.12 -6.94
CA ILE A 172 6.43 -1.75 -6.09
C ILE A 172 6.13 -0.24 -6.13
N GLY A 173 4.84 0.12 -6.13
CA GLY A 173 4.39 1.50 -5.91
C GLY A 173 4.57 1.91 -4.45
N VAL A 174 5.08 3.12 -4.21
CA VAL A 174 5.49 3.59 -2.89
C VAL A 174 4.66 4.79 -2.43
N GLY A 175 4.08 4.66 -1.22
CA GLY A 175 3.40 5.74 -0.50
C GLY A 175 4.16 6.10 0.79
N SER A 176 4.05 5.29 1.84
CA SER A 176 4.69 5.51 3.14
C SER A 176 6.06 4.83 3.32
N GLY A 177 6.53 4.07 2.33
CA GLY A 177 7.82 3.38 2.38
C GLY A 177 7.82 2.00 3.06
N GLY A 178 6.81 1.65 3.85
CA GLY A 178 6.84 0.40 4.64
C GLY A 178 6.87 -0.88 3.79
N SER A 179 6.11 -0.94 2.69
CA SER A 179 6.08 -2.16 1.85
C SER A 179 7.37 -2.37 1.08
N ILE A 180 7.98 -1.32 0.54
CA ILE A 180 9.29 -1.42 -0.11
C ILE A 180 10.38 -1.82 0.89
N SER A 181 10.34 -1.30 2.13
CA SER A 181 11.28 -1.68 3.19
C SER A 181 11.18 -3.18 3.51
N GLY A 182 9.95 -3.72 3.56
CA GLY A 182 9.73 -5.16 3.72
C GLY A 182 10.33 -5.97 2.56
N LEU A 183 10.13 -5.56 1.31
CA LEU A 183 10.74 -6.21 0.15
C LEU A 183 12.27 -6.17 0.19
N ILE A 184 12.87 -5.03 0.54
CA ILE A 184 14.34 -4.90 0.67
C ILE A 184 14.87 -5.88 1.72
N ARG A 185 14.21 -5.99 2.88
CA ARG A 185 14.58 -6.94 3.92
C ARG A 185 14.46 -8.39 3.43
N LYS A 186 13.37 -8.72 2.73
CA LYS A 186 13.13 -10.08 2.23
C LYS A 186 14.11 -10.49 1.16
N THR A 187 14.35 -9.61 0.18
CA THR A 187 15.28 -9.91 -0.92
C THR A 187 16.72 -10.00 -0.43
N ASN A 188 17.09 -9.21 0.56
CA ASN A 188 18.42 -9.19 1.17
C ASN A 188 19.56 -9.21 0.13
N GLY A 189 19.41 -8.38 -0.91
CA GLY A 189 20.36 -8.27 -2.01
C GLY A 189 20.21 -9.29 -3.13
N LYS A 190 19.30 -10.26 -3.02
CA LYS A 190 18.92 -11.16 -4.13
C LYS A 190 17.98 -10.40 -5.07
N GLY A 191 18.53 -9.87 -6.16
CA GLY A 191 17.85 -8.97 -7.06
C GLY A 191 17.79 -7.53 -6.54
N ARG A 192 17.26 -6.62 -7.36
CA ARG A 192 17.16 -5.19 -7.06
C ARG A 192 15.72 -4.77 -6.84
N VAL A 193 15.44 -4.05 -5.74
CA VAL A 193 14.10 -3.52 -5.46
C VAL A 193 13.95 -2.13 -6.09
N LEU A 194 12.93 -1.96 -6.94
CA LEU A 194 12.59 -0.70 -7.59
C LEU A 194 11.28 -0.17 -7.02
N GLY A 195 11.34 0.98 -6.35
CA GLY A 195 10.19 1.70 -5.86
C GLY A 195 9.78 2.82 -6.80
N PHE A 196 8.48 3.10 -6.90
CA PHE A 196 7.95 4.21 -7.69
C PHE A 196 7.10 5.08 -6.77
N SER A 197 7.61 6.27 -6.43
CA SER A 197 6.91 7.19 -5.53
C SER A 197 5.64 7.74 -6.19
N ALA A 198 4.51 7.55 -5.53
CA ALA A 198 3.25 8.18 -5.94
C ALA A 198 3.13 9.64 -5.48
N LEU A 199 4.11 10.13 -4.69
CA LEU A 199 4.09 11.43 -4.04
C LEU A 199 4.93 12.45 -4.82
N LYS A 200 4.40 13.64 -5.01
CA LYS A 200 5.20 14.80 -5.38
C LYS A 200 6.06 15.20 -4.16
N ASN A 201 7.33 15.50 -4.39
CA ASN A 201 8.30 15.84 -3.33
C ASN A 201 8.49 14.69 -2.30
N GLY A 202 8.49 13.45 -2.78
CA GLY A 202 8.63 12.26 -1.94
C GLY A 202 10.07 11.88 -1.56
N GLN A 203 11.08 12.76 -1.74
CA GLN A 203 12.50 12.47 -1.50
C GLN A 203 12.79 12.03 -0.06
N TYR A 204 12.05 12.57 0.93
CA TYR A 204 12.15 12.18 2.33
C TYR A 204 11.88 10.68 2.59
N LEU A 205 11.20 10.01 1.65
CA LEU A 205 10.95 8.57 1.75
C LEU A 205 12.24 7.76 1.69
N GLU A 206 13.28 8.24 1.03
CA GLU A 206 14.57 7.55 0.98
C GLU A 206 15.22 7.47 2.36
N GLU A 207 15.15 8.55 3.14
CA GLU A 207 15.64 8.58 4.54
C GLU A 207 14.82 7.59 5.40
N SER A 208 13.51 7.61 5.26
CA SER A 208 12.61 6.69 5.98
C SER A 208 12.92 5.23 5.61
N ILE A 209 13.04 4.91 4.32
CA ILE A 209 13.40 3.55 3.86
C ILE A 209 14.78 3.15 4.39
N ASN A 210 15.78 4.03 4.29
CA ASN A 210 17.13 3.78 4.80
C ASN A 210 17.13 3.50 6.31
N SER A 211 16.33 4.21 7.11
CA SER A 211 16.24 3.99 8.55
C SER A 211 15.82 2.57 8.91
N TYR A 212 14.91 1.99 8.13
CA TYR A 212 14.40 0.63 8.31
C TYR A 212 15.28 -0.46 7.65
N THR A 213 16.15 -0.08 6.71
CA THR A 213 16.92 -1.03 5.89
C THR A 213 18.43 -0.87 6.02
N LYS A 214 18.91 -0.08 6.98
CA LYS A 214 20.34 0.23 7.18
C LYS A 214 21.26 -1.00 7.33
N ASN A 215 20.72 -2.11 7.83
CA ASN A 215 21.45 -3.36 8.04
C ASN A 215 21.34 -4.33 6.84
N TYR A 216 20.74 -3.90 5.72
CA TYR A 216 20.53 -4.70 4.53
C TYR A 216 21.31 -4.13 3.34
N PRO A 217 21.67 -4.96 2.34
CA PRO A 217 22.35 -4.47 1.15
C PRO A 217 21.59 -3.34 0.46
N LYS A 218 22.30 -2.28 0.04
CA LYS A 218 21.71 -1.16 -0.70
C LYS A 218 21.42 -1.54 -2.16
N SER A 219 20.63 -2.58 -2.35
CA SER A 219 20.19 -3.09 -3.66
C SER A 219 18.77 -2.61 -3.98
N TRP A 220 18.55 -1.29 -3.91
CA TRP A 220 17.25 -0.69 -4.21
C TRP A 220 17.41 0.70 -4.84
N LYS A 221 16.34 1.16 -5.48
CA LYS A 221 16.22 2.51 -6.02
C LYS A 221 14.79 2.99 -5.93
N LEU A 222 14.58 4.27 -5.61
CA LEU A 222 13.29 4.93 -5.63
C LEU A 222 13.25 5.93 -6.80
N PHE A 223 12.24 5.80 -7.67
CA PHE A 223 11.98 6.73 -8.75
C PHE A 223 10.93 7.76 -8.31
N HIS A 224 11.22 9.04 -8.56
CA HIS A 224 10.39 10.17 -8.14
C HIS A 224 9.66 10.85 -9.32
N ASP A 225 9.99 10.51 -10.56
CA ASP A 225 9.53 11.24 -11.75
C ASP A 225 8.13 10.83 -12.23
N TYR A 226 7.64 9.66 -11.79
CA TYR A 226 6.39 9.08 -12.28
C TYR A 226 5.17 9.38 -11.40
N HIS A 227 5.20 10.44 -10.59
CA HIS A 227 4.12 10.76 -9.64
C HIS A 227 2.87 11.41 -10.28
N PHE A 228 2.94 11.89 -11.53
CA PHE A 228 1.82 12.52 -12.27
C PHE A 228 1.08 13.64 -11.50
N GLY A 229 1.85 14.51 -10.82
CA GLY A 229 1.28 15.61 -10.02
C GLY A 229 1.12 15.30 -8.54
N GLY A 230 1.35 14.04 -8.10
CA GLY A 230 1.34 13.62 -6.69
C GLY A 230 0.25 12.61 -6.35
N PHE A 231 0.01 12.43 -5.05
CA PHE A 231 -0.94 11.44 -4.54
C PHE A 231 -2.34 11.62 -5.15
N ALA A 232 -2.91 10.52 -5.63
CA ALA A 232 -4.24 10.48 -6.26
C ALA A 232 -4.45 11.49 -7.41
N LYS A 233 -3.37 11.94 -8.08
CA LYS A 233 -3.45 12.75 -9.29
C LYS A 233 -3.21 11.86 -10.51
N GLN A 234 -4.00 12.12 -11.54
CA GLN A 234 -3.91 11.46 -12.85
C GLN A 234 -4.10 12.51 -13.96
N ASN A 235 -3.45 12.29 -15.09
CA ASN A 235 -3.72 13.02 -16.34
C ASN A 235 -4.29 12.05 -17.40
N LYS A 236 -4.61 12.58 -18.57
CA LYS A 236 -5.16 11.79 -19.69
C LYS A 236 -4.22 10.66 -20.09
N THR A 237 -2.91 10.92 -20.19
CA THR A 237 -1.89 9.93 -20.58
C THR A 237 -1.89 8.73 -19.65
N LEU A 238 -1.93 8.95 -18.32
CA LEU A 238 -1.95 7.86 -17.35
C LEU A 238 -3.25 7.05 -17.41
N LYS A 239 -4.39 7.72 -17.62
CA LYS A 239 -5.70 7.05 -17.76
C LYS A 239 -5.78 6.19 -19.03
N ASP A 240 -5.26 6.71 -20.14
CA ASP A 240 -5.23 5.96 -21.41
C ASP A 240 -4.30 4.75 -21.30
N PHE A 241 -3.14 4.90 -20.66
CA PHE A 241 -2.23 3.79 -20.34
C PHE A 241 -2.91 2.73 -19.46
N GLU A 242 -3.53 3.15 -18.35
CA GLU A 242 -4.24 2.24 -17.42
C GLU A 242 -5.27 1.39 -18.17
N ARG A 243 -6.15 2.01 -18.95
CA ARG A 243 -7.15 1.31 -19.74
C ARG A 243 -6.55 0.31 -20.73
N THR A 244 -5.50 0.71 -21.45
CA THR A 244 -4.82 -0.15 -22.43
C THR A 244 -4.13 -1.31 -21.75
N PHE A 245 -3.45 -1.07 -20.62
CA PHE A 245 -2.74 -2.10 -19.87
C PHE A 245 -3.72 -3.15 -19.28
N GLU A 246 -4.82 -2.70 -18.67
CA GLU A 246 -5.85 -3.58 -18.12
C GLU A 246 -6.48 -4.47 -19.19
N ALA A 247 -6.84 -3.90 -20.35
CA ALA A 247 -7.43 -4.64 -21.47
C ALA A 247 -6.48 -5.70 -22.04
N ASN A 248 -5.18 -5.43 -22.10
CA ASN A 248 -4.20 -6.38 -22.66
C ASN A 248 -3.82 -7.51 -21.69
N ASN A 249 -4.00 -7.32 -20.39
CA ASN A 249 -3.55 -8.28 -19.39
C ASN A 249 -4.68 -8.97 -18.62
N ASP A 250 -5.94 -8.63 -18.88
CA ASP A 250 -7.12 -9.12 -18.18
C ASP A 250 -6.96 -9.02 -16.65
N LEU A 251 -6.54 -7.86 -16.20
CA LEU A 251 -6.38 -7.56 -14.77
C LEU A 251 -6.63 -6.09 -14.49
N GLU A 252 -7.23 -5.79 -13.34
CA GLU A 252 -7.41 -4.44 -12.85
C GLU A 252 -6.20 -3.96 -12.06
N ILE A 253 -5.89 -2.66 -12.18
CA ILE A 253 -4.83 -2.00 -11.41
C ILE A 253 -5.36 -0.80 -10.63
N ASP A 254 -4.75 -0.49 -9.48
CA ASP A 254 -5.12 0.69 -8.73
C ASP A 254 -4.57 1.97 -9.39
N PRO A 255 -5.38 3.05 -9.44
CA PRO A 255 -5.02 4.27 -10.14
C PRO A 255 -4.03 5.16 -9.37
N VAL A 256 -3.74 4.85 -8.11
CA VAL A 256 -2.89 5.69 -7.25
C VAL A 256 -1.42 5.29 -7.32
N TYR A 257 -1.15 3.98 -7.22
CA TYR A 257 0.20 3.43 -7.12
C TYR A 257 0.58 2.56 -8.31
N GLN A 258 -0.28 1.59 -8.68
CA GLN A 258 0.02 0.60 -9.71
C GLN A 258 0.14 1.23 -11.09
N SER A 259 -0.83 2.05 -11.49
CA SER A 259 -0.82 2.70 -12.80
C SER A 259 0.45 3.52 -13.04
N LYS A 260 0.90 4.26 -12.01
CA LYS A 260 2.11 5.09 -12.08
C LYS A 260 3.40 4.26 -12.16
N MET A 261 3.48 3.21 -11.36
CA MET A 261 4.61 2.28 -11.38
C MET A 261 4.71 1.56 -12.71
N LEU A 262 3.60 1.02 -13.22
CA LEU A 262 3.57 0.29 -14.48
C LEU A 262 3.91 1.20 -15.66
N PHE A 263 3.39 2.43 -15.68
CA PHE A 263 3.81 3.44 -16.66
C PHE A 263 5.32 3.71 -16.59
N GLY A 264 5.85 3.85 -15.38
CA GLY A 264 7.28 4.05 -15.17
C GLY A 264 8.12 2.86 -15.64
N LEU A 265 7.64 1.62 -15.44
CA LEU A 265 8.32 0.41 -15.93
C LEU A 265 8.33 0.35 -17.46
N GLU A 266 7.23 0.70 -18.12
CA GLU A 266 7.19 0.78 -19.58
C GLU A 266 8.18 1.83 -20.12
N ASP A 267 8.21 3.03 -19.54
CA ASP A 267 9.13 4.11 -19.91
C ASP A 267 10.60 3.72 -19.68
N LEU A 268 10.91 3.10 -18.54
CA LEU A 268 12.26 2.60 -18.25
C LEU A 268 12.69 1.51 -19.23
N THR A 269 11.78 0.65 -19.67
CA THR A 269 12.06 -0.38 -20.66
C THR A 269 12.37 0.24 -22.02
N LYS A 270 11.59 1.22 -22.45
CA LYS A 270 11.85 2.01 -23.68
C LYS A 270 13.21 2.73 -23.62
N LYS A 271 13.67 3.08 -22.42
CA LYS A 271 14.99 3.69 -22.17
C LYS A 271 16.12 2.67 -21.97
N HIS A 272 15.88 1.40 -22.26
CA HIS A 272 16.86 0.30 -22.12
C HIS A 272 17.46 0.15 -20.70
N TYR A 273 16.66 0.43 -19.66
CA TYR A 273 17.08 0.25 -18.26
C TYR A 273 17.28 -1.22 -17.91
N PHE A 274 16.51 -2.10 -18.52
CA PHE A 274 16.52 -3.54 -18.31
C PHE A 274 17.20 -4.26 -19.49
N SER A 275 17.83 -5.40 -19.20
CA SER A 275 18.28 -6.34 -20.23
C SER A 275 17.09 -7.21 -20.69
N ILE A 276 17.13 -7.66 -21.95
CA ILE A 276 16.12 -8.59 -22.49
C ILE A 276 16.07 -9.93 -21.72
N LYS A 277 17.15 -10.29 -21.02
CA LYS A 277 17.24 -11.53 -20.23
C LYS A 277 16.70 -11.37 -18.82
N ASP A 278 16.46 -10.15 -18.37
CA ASP A 278 16.02 -9.88 -17.01
C ASP A 278 14.61 -10.39 -16.76
N LYS A 279 14.36 -10.82 -15.53
CA LYS A 279 13.05 -11.17 -14.99
C LYS A 279 12.63 -10.12 -13.97
N VAL A 280 11.49 -9.51 -14.19
CA VAL A 280 10.95 -8.44 -13.35
C VAL A 280 9.67 -8.92 -12.67
N LEU A 281 9.66 -8.97 -11.35
CA LEU A 281 8.47 -9.28 -10.56
C LEU A 281 7.84 -7.99 -10.03
N ILE A 282 6.61 -7.77 -10.37
CA ILE A 282 5.79 -6.63 -9.94
C ILE A 282 4.89 -7.10 -8.79
N ILE A 283 4.81 -6.33 -7.73
CA ILE A 283 3.92 -6.63 -6.60
C ILE A 283 2.60 -5.86 -6.78
N HIS A 284 1.52 -6.59 -7.03
CA HIS A 284 0.18 -6.00 -7.06
C HIS A 284 -0.33 -5.78 -5.64
N THR A 285 -0.27 -4.55 -5.17
CA THR A 285 -0.54 -4.21 -3.75
C THR A 285 -2.02 -4.07 -3.40
N GLY A 286 -2.95 -4.46 -4.29
CA GLY A 286 -4.39 -4.24 -4.11
C GLY A 286 -4.76 -2.77 -4.21
N GLY A 287 -5.79 -2.33 -3.49
CA GLY A 287 -6.20 -0.92 -3.49
C GLY A 287 -7.20 -0.56 -4.58
N LEU A 288 -7.85 -1.54 -5.22
CA LEU A 288 -8.78 -1.34 -6.34
C LEU A 288 -9.98 -0.47 -5.99
N GLN A 289 -10.40 -0.42 -4.72
CA GLN A 289 -11.47 0.47 -4.25
C GLN A 289 -11.14 1.96 -4.46
N ALA A 290 -9.88 2.32 -4.71
CA ALA A 290 -9.51 3.69 -5.08
C ALA A 290 -10.21 4.15 -6.36
N LYS A 291 -10.57 3.25 -7.28
CA LYS A 291 -11.37 3.57 -8.48
C LYS A 291 -12.69 4.25 -8.12
N ASN A 292 -13.41 3.73 -7.12
CA ASN A 292 -14.65 4.34 -6.63
C ASN A 292 -14.43 5.76 -6.09
N GLY A 293 -13.27 6.02 -5.47
CA GLY A 293 -12.88 7.35 -5.01
C GLY A 293 -12.67 8.33 -6.16
N PHE A 294 -12.04 7.90 -7.25
CA PHE A 294 -11.88 8.72 -8.46
C PHE A 294 -13.21 9.02 -9.15
N GLU A 295 -14.10 8.04 -9.25
CA GLU A 295 -15.46 8.23 -9.80
C GLU A 295 -16.27 9.22 -8.96
N TYR A 296 -16.20 9.11 -7.63
CA TYR A 296 -16.86 10.03 -6.72
C TYR A 296 -16.36 11.47 -6.90
N MET A 297 -15.04 11.65 -7.01
CA MET A 297 -14.45 12.98 -7.21
C MET A 297 -14.74 13.58 -8.59
N ALA A 298 -14.95 12.75 -9.60
CA ALA A 298 -15.30 13.22 -10.95
C ALA A 298 -16.76 13.70 -11.06
N LYS A 299 -17.62 13.35 -10.11
CA LYS A 299 -19.04 13.74 -10.05
C LYS A 299 -19.27 15.02 -9.21
N LYS A 300 -18.25 15.51 -8.52
CA LYS A 300 -18.24 16.77 -7.76
C LYS A 300 -17.52 17.89 -8.51
#